data_057b8d428dcec78914af6bb3a3089542
#
_entry.id   057b8d428dcec78914af6bb3a3089542
#
_cell.length_a   1.000
_cell.length_b   1.000
_cell.length_c   1.000
_cell.angle_alpha   90.00
_cell.angle_beta   90.00
_cell.angle_gamma   90.00
#
_symmetry.space_group_name_H-M   'P 1'
#
loop_
_entity.id
_entity.type
_entity.pdbx_description
1 polymer ?
#
loop_
_entity_poly.entity_id
_entity_poly.type
_entity_poly.pdbx_seq_one_letter_code
_entity_poly.pdbx_strand_id
1 'polypeptide(L)'
;MSRGLGDVYKRQVLQSEENSFKLYEQKLLLLALTYRICSIYNRKLVNDGREVGGRKNEVFIHLIQLIEKYYMQERGVEFYADKLCLSPKYLSAVSKSICGYTVQELVFKAIIRKSISLLKNTQKDIQEISNAFGFPNASYFGTFFKKQVGVSPQQYRKNL
;
A
#
# COMPACT_ATOMS: atom_id res chain seq x y z
N MET A 1 -26.39 -28.38 -37.79
CA MET A 1 -25.06 -27.89 -37.51
C MET A 1 -25.06 -26.86 -36.39
N SER A 2 -25.45 -27.20 -35.16
CA SER A 2 -25.51 -26.21 -34.04
C SER A 2 -25.06 -26.79 -32.71
N ARG A 3 -24.47 -27.99 -32.66
CA ARG A 3 -24.01 -28.59 -31.38
C ARG A 3 -22.59 -28.19 -30.96
N GLY A 4 -21.76 -27.73 -31.87
CA GLY A 4 -20.33 -27.43 -31.55
C GLY A 4 -20.08 -26.11 -30.84
N LEU A 5 -20.87 -25.05 -31.07
CA LEU A 5 -20.67 -23.73 -30.45
C LEU A 5 -21.03 -23.73 -28.94
N GLY A 6 -22.05 -24.47 -28.53
CA GLY A 6 -22.46 -24.60 -27.13
C GLY A 6 -21.43 -25.32 -26.28
N ASP A 7 -20.74 -26.32 -26.86
CA ASP A 7 -19.71 -27.10 -26.13
C ASP A 7 -18.39 -26.32 -25.99
N VAL A 8 -18.04 -25.49 -26.98
CA VAL A 8 -16.88 -24.59 -26.90
C VAL A 8 -17.09 -23.53 -25.84
N TYR A 9 -18.30 -22.91 -25.80
CA TYR A 9 -18.63 -21.90 -24.81
C TYR A 9 -18.66 -22.47 -23.38
N LYS A 10 -19.24 -23.65 -23.17
CA LYS A 10 -19.22 -24.36 -21.88
C LYS A 10 -17.81 -24.66 -21.41
N ARG A 11 -16.92 -25.12 -22.30
CA ARG A 11 -15.52 -25.38 -21.97
C ARG A 11 -14.77 -24.09 -21.58
N GLN A 12 -15.01 -22.98 -22.28
CA GLN A 12 -14.40 -21.69 -21.95
C GLN A 12 -14.87 -21.15 -20.59
N VAL A 13 -16.16 -21.27 -20.27
CA VAL A 13 -16.71 -20.86 -18.98
C VAL A 13 -16.13 -21.70 -17.85
N LEU A 14 -16.10 -23.04 -18.00
CA LEU A 14 -15.51 -23.94 -17.00
C LEU A 14 -14.02 -23.69 -16.80
N GLN A 15 -13.26 -23.42 -17.88
CA GLN A 15 -11.83 -23.09 -17.79
C GLN A 15 -11.58 -21.73 -17.11
N SER A 16 -12.46 -20.75 -17.30
CA SER A 16 -12.36 -19.44 -16.62
C SER A 16 -12.68 -19.53 -15.13
N GLU A 17 -13.67 -20.33 -14.74
CA GLU A 17 -13.99 -20.59 -13.34
C GLU A 17 -12.87 -21.37 -12.65
N GLU A 18 -12.34 -22.41 -13.28
CA GLU A 18 -11.22 -23.20 -12.75
C GLU A 18 -9.95 -22.34 -12.54
N ASN A 19 -9.66 -21.42 -13.45
CA ASN A 19 -8.56 -20.47 -13.30
C ASN A 19 -8.80 -19.46 -12.16
N SER A 20 -10.04 -19.04 -11.95
CA SER A 20 -10.39 -18.16 -10.83
C SER A 20 -10.22 -18.87 -9.49
N PHE A 21 -10.69 -20.10 -9.36
CA PHE A 21 -10.50 -20.91 -8.14
C PHE A 21 -9.01 -21.15 -7.84
N LYS A 22 -8.20 -21.51 -8.83
CA LYS A 22 -6.74 -21.67 -8.68
C LYS A 22 -6.07 -20.38 -8.19
N LEU A 23 -6.48 -19.23 -8.68
CA LEU A 23 -5.95 -17.93 -8.24
C LEU A 23 -6.31 -17.63 -6.79
N TYR A 24 -7.54 -17.95 -6.36
CA TYR A 24 -7.96 -17.78 -4.96
C TYR A 24 -7.22 -18.74 -4.03
N GLU A 25 -7.08 -20.00 -4.45
CA GLU A 25 -6.30 -21.00 -3.72
C GLU A 25 -4.84 -20.57 -3.53
N GLN A 26 -4.18 -20.09 -4.59
CA GLN A 26 -2.83 -19.56 -4.52
C GLN A 26 -2.71 -18.36 -3.56
N LYS A 27 -3.70 -17.45 -3.56
CA LYS A 27 -3.74 -16.32 -2.63
C LYS A 27 -3.88 -16.77 -1.18
N LEU A 28 -4.74 -17.75 -0.91
CA LEU A 28 -4.93 -18.31 0.43
C LEU A 28 -3.68 -19.04 0.92
N LEU A 29 -3.03 -19.82 0.06
CA LEU A 29 -1.77 -20.49 0.38
C LEU A 29 -0.65 -19.49 0.67
N LEU A 30 -0.56 -18.42 -0.12
CA LEU A 30 0.42 -17.35 0.10
C LEU A 30 0.15 -16.63 1.43
N LEU A 31 -1.11 -16.35 1.75
CA LEU A 31 -1.50 -15.74 3.02
C LEU A 31 -1.18 -16.66 4.21
N ALA A 32 -1.48 -17.94 4.10
CA ALA A 32 -1.15 -18.93 5.12
C ALA A 32 0.38 -19.07 5.32
N LEU A 33 1.15 -19.03 4.23
CA LEU A 33 2.60 -19.09 4.27
C LEU A 33 3.19 -17.85 4.95
N THR A 34 2.71 -16.65 4.59
CA THR A 34 3.15 -15.40 5.22
C THR A 34 2.81 -15.37 6.70
N TYR A 35 1.62 -15.80 7.09
CA TYR A 35 1.23 -15.93 8.50
C TYR A 35 2.16 -16.89 9.26
N ARG A 36 2.49 -18.03 8.65
CA ARG A 36 3.38 -19.02 9.26
C ARG A 36 4.82 -18.52 9.41
N ILE A 37 5.33 -17.80 8.41
CA ILE A 37 6.65 -17.14 8.47
C ILE A 37 6.66 -16.09 9.60
N CYS A 38 5.65 -15.24 9.69
CA CYS A 38 5.52 -14.25 10.76
C CYS A 38 5.43 -14.92 12.14
N SER A 39 4.69 -16.02 12.27
CA SER A 39 4.56 -16.78 13.51
C SER A 39 5.90 -17.40 13.96
N ILE A 40 6.66 -17.99 13.02
CA ILE A 40 7.99 -18.54 13.30
C ILE A 40 8.97 -17.43 13.70
N TYR A 41 8.93 -16.31 12.99
CA TYR A 41 9.78 -15.16 13.28
C TYR A 41 9.49 -14.58 14.67
N ASN A 42 8.21 -14.38 15.01
CA ASN A 42 7.79 -13.93 16.34
C ASN A 42 8.22 -14.91 17.45
N ARG A 43 8.09 -16.21 17.22
CA ARG A 43 8.52 -17.24 18.19
C ARG A 43 10.05 -17.21 18.43
N LYS A 44 10.84 -17.03 17.36
CA LYS A 44 12.31 -16.88 17.48
C LYS A 44 12.68 -15.64 18.28
N LEU A 45 12.04 -14.50 18.01
CA LEU A 45 12.31 -13.25 18.72
C LEU A 45 11.96 -13.33 20.21
N VAL A 46 10.87 -14.02 20.55
CA VAL A 46 10.48 -14.26 21.97
C VAL A 46 11.50 -15.16 22.67
N ASN A 47 12.00 -16.20 22.00
CA ASN A 47 12.97 -17.13 22.59
C ASN A 47 14.39 -16.51 22.76
N ASP A 48 14.76 -15.53 21.92
CA ASP A 48 16.05 -14.83 22.01
C ASP A 48 16.10 -13.76 23.13
N GLY A 49 15.06 -13.67 23.98
CA GLY A 49 14.99 -12.68 25.08
C GLY A 49 15.01 -11.23 24.61
N ARG A 50 14.90 -10.99 23.31
CA ARG A 50 14.65 -9.66 22.76
C ARG A 50 13.16 -9.41 22.91
N GLU A 51 12.80 -8.49 23.78
CA GLU A 51 11.42 -7.97 23.82
C GLU A 51 11.00 -7.63 22.39
N VAL A 52 10.13 -8.47 21.82
CA VAL A 52 9.50 -8.25 20.53
C VAL A 52 8.48 -7.14 20.70
N GLY A 53 8.94 -5.94 20.75
CA GLY A 53 8.07 -4.80 20.99
C GLY A 53 8.64 -3.81 21.98
N GLY A 54 9.96 -3.55 21.91
CA GLY A 54 10.48 -2.36 22.57
C GLY A 54 9.63 -1.16 22.16
N ARG A 55 9.40 -0.21 23.06
CA ARG A 55 8.58 1.00 22.88
C ARG A 55 8.69 1.64 21.47
N LYS A 56 9.85 1.51 20.81
CA LYS A 56 10.03 2.00 19.42
C LYS A 56 9.20 1.24 18.40
N ASN A 57 9.09 -0.10 18.53
CA ASN A 57 8.29 -0.91 17.59
C ASN A 57 6.79 -0.65 17.78
N GLU A 58 6.33 -0.49 19.00
CA GLU A 58 4.93 -0.11 19.28
C GLU A 58 4.61 1.26 18.68
N VAL A 59 5.48 2.24 18.91
CA VAL A 59 5.35 3.58 18.32
C VAL A 59 5.31 3.49 16.79
N PHE A 60 6.17 2.67 16.18
CA PHE A 60 6.20 2.51 14.72
C PHE A 60 4.94 1.84 14.20
N ILE A 61 4.42 0.80 14.85
CA ILE A 61 3.15 0.15 14.47
C ILE A 61 2.01 1.17 14.51
N HIS A 62 1.89 1.94 15.59
CA HIS A 62 0.86 2.98 15.70
C HIS A 62 1.03 4.07 14.65
N LEU A 63 2.29 4.46 14.33
CA LEU A 63 2.57 5.40 13.24
C LEU A 63 2.05 4.88 11.90
N ILE A 64 2.31 3.61 11.55
CA ILE A 64 1.83 3.02 10.29
C ILE A 64 0.29 3.01 10.25
N GLN A 65 -0.37 2.67 11.35
CA GLN A 65 -1.84 2.71 11.44
C GLN A 65 -2.40 4.13 11.23
N LEU A 66 -1.76 5.13 11.83
CA LEU A 66 -2.14 6.53 11.63
C LEU A 66 -1.89 7.00 10.20
N ILE A 67 -0.77 6.62 9.59
CA ILE A 67 -0.49 6.94 8.19
C ILE A 67 -1.58 6.33 7.30
N GLU A 68 -1.91 5.05 7.43
CA GLU A 68 -2.97 4.40 6.63
C GLU A 68 -4.34 5.12 6.78
N LYS A 69 -4.60 5.69 7.95
CA LYS A 69 -5.85 6.40 8.22
C LYS A 69 -5.88 7.83 7.65
N TYR A 70 -4.75 8.54 7.70
CA TYR A 70 -4.73 9.99 7.48
C TYR A 70 -3.88 10.48 6.31
N TYR A 71 -3.12 9.62 5.60
CA TYR A 71 -2.19 10.02 4.52
C TYR A 71 -2.85 10.83 3.39
N MET A 72 -4.16 10.72 3.20
CA MET A 72 -4.88 11.47 2.17
C MET A 72 -5.04 12.94 2.52
N GLN A 73 -5.10 13.28 3.81
CA GLN A 73 -5.36 14.63 4.31
C GLN A 73 -4.11 15.26 4.94
N GLU A 74 -3.30 14.45 5.63
CA GLU A 74 -2.21 14.93 6.47
C GLU A 74 -0.85 14.43 5.96
N ARG A 75 0.12 15.34 5.83
CA ARG A 75 1.44 15.05 5.29
C ARG A 75 2.59 15.41 6.23
N GLY A 76 2.33 16.30 7.19
CA GLY A 76 3.33 16.79 8.13
C GLY A 76 3.61 15.79 9.23
N VAL A 77 4.86 15.69 9.63
CA VAL A 77 5.26 14.81 10.74
C VAL A 77 4.66 15.28 12.07
N GLU A 78 4.40 16.57 12.20
CA GLU A 78 3.82 17.22 13.38
C GLU A 78 2.48 16.59 13.75
N PHE A 79 1.58 16.40 12.78
CA PHE A 79 0.29 15.78 13.00
C PHE A 79 0.40 14.37 13.61
N TYR A 80 1.27 13.55 13.06
CA TYR A 80 1.47 12.17 13.54
C TYR A 80 2.13 12.14 14.90
N ALA A 81 3.06 13.06 15.15
CA ALA A 81 3.74 13.19 16.43
C ALA A 81 2.75 13.62 17.54
N ASP A 82 1.90 14.60 17.27
CA ASP A 82 0.87 15.06 18.20
C ASP A 82 -0.13 13.93 18.54
N LYS A 83 -0.57 13.16 17.54
CA LYS A 83 -1.46 12.01 17.76
C LYS A 83 -0.85 10.92 18.64
N LEU A 84 0.47 10.81 18.64
CA LEU A 84 1.22 9.82 19.44
C LEU A 84 1.77 10.42 20.76
N CYS A 85 1.50 11.70 21.02
CA CYS A 85 2.05 12.43 22.18
C CYS A 85 3.59 12.37 22.22
N LEU A 86 4.23 12.51 21.05
CA LEU A 86 5.69 12.44 20.88
C LEU A 86 6.21 13.71 20.19
N SER A 87 7.51 13.97 20.32
CA SER A 87 8.13 15.03 19.52
C SER A 87 8.33 14.57 18.07
N PRO A 88 8.19 15.47 17.07
CA PRO A 88 8.48 15.17 15.66
C PRO A 88 9.87 14.60 15.42
N LYS A 89 10.87 15.11 16.17
CA LYS A 89 12.26 14.65 16.11
C LYS A 89 12.38 13.20 16.55
N TYR A 90 11.75 12.84 17.67
CA TYR A 90 11.78 11.46 18.19
C TYR A 90 11.07 10.50 17.24
N LEU A 91 9.86 10.85 16.77
CA LEU A 91 9.10 10.03 15.84
C LEU A 91 9.86 9.78 14.53
N SER A 92 10.51 10.81 13.97
CA SER A 92 11.36 10.69 12.79
C SER A 92 12.57 9.78 13.03
N ALA A 93 13.18 9.87 14.21
CA ALA A 93 14.32 9.01 14.59
C ALA A 93 13.88 7.54 14.73
N VAL A 94 12.72 7.29 15.35
CA VAL A 94 12.15 5.94 15.48
C VAL A 94 11.86 5.37 14.08
N SER A 95 11.18 6.11 13.21
CA SER A 95 10.87 5.69 11.85
C SER A 95 12.13 5.31 11.08
N LYS A 96 13.13 6.20 11.06
CA LYS A 96 14.42 5.94 10.40
C LYS A 96 15.17 4.74 10.98
N SER A 97 15.14 4.54 12.30
CA SER A 97 15.85 3.41 12.93
C SER A 97 15.26 2.05 12.61
N ILE A 98 13.93 1.99 12.34
CA ILE A 98 13.21 0.73 12.10
C ILE A 98 13.16 0.39 10.61
N CYS A 99 12.81 1.34 9.76
CA CYS A 99 12.57 1.09 8.34
C CYS A 99 13.46 1.88 7.36
N GLY A 100 14.34 2.75 7.87
CA GLY A 100 15.22 3.57 7.03
C GLY A 100 14.56 4.81 6.41
N TYR A 101 13.25 4.99 6.57
CA TYR A 101 12.47 6.09 5.98
C TYR A 101 12.02 7.08 7.05
N THR A 102 11.94 8.36 6.67
CA THR A 102 11.27 9.39 7.47
C THR A 102 9.76 9.19 7.44
N VAL A 103 9.05 9.80 8.40
CA VAL A 103 7.57 9.79 8.44
C VAL A 103 6.99 10.35 7.13
N GLN A 104 7.54 11.46 6.64
CA GLN A 104 7.09 12.09 5.40
C GLN A 104 7.27 11.18 4.18
N GLU A 105 8.40 10.46 4.08
CA GLU A 105 8.63 9.50 3.01
C GLU A 105 7.64 8.32 3.07
N LEU A 106 7.27 7.86 4.26
CA LEU A 106 6.25 6.83 4.43
C LEU A 106 4.87 7.32 3.96
N VAL A 107 4.49 8.54 4.32
CA VAL A 107 3.25 9.18 3.85
C VAL A 107 3.26 9.30 2.32
N PHE A 108 4.36 9.78 1.73
CA PHE A 108 4.50 9.89 0.27
C PHE A 108 4.39 8.53 -0.43
N LYS A 109 4.99 7.49 0.13
CA LYS A 109 4.83 6.10 -0.39
C LYS A 109 3.37 5.64 -0.34
N ALA A 110 2.63 5.96 0.72
CA ALA A 110 1.20 5.63 0.84
C ALA A 110 0.37 6.36 -0.23
N ILE A 111 0.61 7.66 -0.44
CA ILE A 111 -0.05 8.46 -1.49
C ILE A 111 0.25 7.87 -2.87
N ILE A 112 1.51 7.57 -3.20
CA ILE A 112 1.89 7.01 -4.50
C ILE A 112 1.24 5.64 -4.72
N ARG A 113 1.27 4.75 -3.73
CA ARG A 113 0.63 3.42 -3.83
C ARG A 113 -0.87 3.55 -4.17
N LYS A 114 -1.58 4.43 -3.46
CA LYS A 114 -3.01 4.66 -3.72
C LYS A 114 -3.24 5.36 -5.05
N SER A 115 -2.39 6.32 -5.44
CA SER A 115 -2.45 7.00 -6.74
C SER A 115 -2.32 6.00 -7.90
N ILE A 116 -1.36 5.10 -7.82
CA ILE A 116 -1.17 4.03 -8.80
C ILE A 116 -2.41 3.14 -8.88
N SER A 117 -2.98 2.77 -7.72
CA SER A 117 -4.22 1.99 -7.68
C SER A 117 -5.40 2.71 -8.35
N LEU A 118 -5.55 4.02 -8.11
CA LEU A 118 -6.61 4.80 -8.76
C LEU A 118 -6.38 4.95 -10.26
N LEU A 119 -5.15 5.19 -10.69
CA LEU A 119 -4.79 5.29 -12.11
C LEU A 119 -5.08 3.99 -12.88
N LYS A 120 -4.86 2.83 -12.24
CA LYS A 120 -5.07 1.50 -12.85
C LYS A 120 -6.53 1.08 -12.86
N ASN A 121 -7.23 1.29 -11.77
CA ASN A 121 -8.50 0.62 -11.50
C ASN A 121 -9.72 1.55 -11.64
N THR A 122 -9.53 2.82 -12.02
CA THR A 122 -10.62 3.77 -12.15
C THR A 122 -10.46 4.66 -13.39
N GLN A 123 -11.59 5.22 -13.86
CA GLN A 123 -11.61 6.21 -14.93
C GLN A 123 -11.46 7.66 -14.43
N LYS A 124 -11.16 7.87 -13.15
CA LYS A 124 -10.99 9.21 -12.57
C LYS A 124 -9.92 9.98 -13.34
N ASP A 125 -10.20 11.23 -13.66
CA ASP A 125 -9.19 12.09 -14.27
C ASP A 125 -8.08 12.48 -13.29
N ILE A 126 -7.02 13.11 -13.79
CA ILE A 126 -5.86 13.47 -12.97
C ILE A 126 -6.22 14.57 -11.97
N GLN A 127 -7.15 15.45 -12.31
CA GLN A 127 -7.63 16.50 -11.40
C GLN A 127 -8.44 15.90 -10.24
N GLU A 128 -9.31 14.95 -10.51
CA GLU A 128 -10.08 14.24 -9.47
C GLU A 128 -9.16 13.49 -8.51
N ILE A 129 -8.12 12.82 -9.05
CA ILE A 129 -7.11 12.13 -8.22
C ILE A 129 -6.33 13.15 -7.40
N SER A 130 -5.91 14.27 -7.99
CA SER A 130 -5.23 15.37 -7.31
C SER A 130 -6.05 15.90 -6.13
N ASN A 131 -7.33 16.16 -6.37
CA ASN A 131 -8.27 16.65 -5.37
C ASN A 131 -8.47 15.66 -4.22
N ALA A 132 -8.55 14.35 -4.53
CA ALA A 132 -8.70 13.30 -3.53
C ALA A 132 -7.55 13.26 -2.51
N PHE A 133 -6.35 13.70 -2.90
CA PHE A 133 -5.19 13.82 -2.02
C PHE A 133 -4.95 15.25 -1.51
N GLY A 134 -5.87 16.19 -1.73
CA GLY A 134 -5.73 17.57 -1.27
C GLY A 134 -4.54 18.32 -1.90
N PHE A 135 -4.17 18.00 -3.15
CA PHE A 135 -3.21 18.83 -3.88
C PHE A 135 -3.91 20.08 -4.42
N PRO A 136 -3.21 21.23 -4.50
CA PRO A 136 -3.80 22.47 -5.01
C PRO A 136 -4.37 22.34 -6.43
N ASN A 137 -3.73 21.55 -7.27
CA ASN A 137 -4.17 21.26 -8.64
C ASN A 137 -3.43 20.05 -9.23
N ALA A 138 -3.86 19.60 -10.43
CA ALA A 138 -3.26 18.48 -11.15
C ALA A 138 -1.77 18.66 -11.47
N SER A 139 -1.30 19.91 -11.67
CA SER A 139 0.11 20.17 -11.98
C SER A 139 1.02 19.89 -10.79
N TYR A 140 0.62 20.29 -9.57
CA TYR A 140 1.36 19.98 -8.35
C TYR A 140 1.39 18.47 -8.09
N PHE A 141 0.24 17.80 -8.25
CA PHE A 141 0.20 16.33 -8.16
C PHE A 141 1.07 15.67 -9.22
N GLY A 142 1.02 16.14 -10.48
CA GLY A 142 1.82 15.63 -11.58
C GLY A 142 3.32 15.73 -11.31
N THR A 143 3.78 16.87 -10.80
CA THR A 143 5.18 17.09 -10.41
C THR A 143 5.59 16.17 -9.26
N PHE A 144 4.75 16.07 -8.22
CA PHE A 144 4.97 15.17 -7.09
C PHE A 144 5.06 13.70 -7.56
N PHE A 145 4.09 13.25 -8.34
CA PHE A 145 4.04 11.87 -8.84
C PHE A 145 5.26 11.56 -9.72
N LYS A 146 5.60 12.44 -10.66
CA LYS A 146 6.77 12.28 -11.54
C LYS A 146 8.07 12.20 -10.74
N LYS A 147 8.22 13.00 -9.68
CA LYS A 147 9.40 12.96 -8.80
C LYS A 147 9.55 11.61 -8.11
N GLN A 148 8.44 10.96 -7.75
CA GLN A 148 8.44 9.70 -7.01
C GLN A 148 8.51 8.46 -7.92
N VAL A 149 7.90 8.52 -9.12
CA VAL A 149 7.68 7.37 -10.01
C VAL A 149 8.55 7.44 -11.27
N GLY A 150 9.09 8.63 -11.59
CA GLY A 150 9.90 8.87 -12.78
C GLY A 150 9.12 9.34 -14.01
N VAL A 151 7.82 9.05 -14.09
CA VAL A 151 6.95 9.44 -15.21
C VAL A 151 5.71 10.19 -14.72
N SER A 152 5.08 10.99 -15.60
CA SER A 152 3.85 11.69 -15.22
C SER A 152 2.67 10.74 -15.01
N PRO A 153 1.63 11.12 -14.24
CA PRO A 153 0.43 10.30 -14.06
C PRO A 153 -0.26 9.92 -15.37
N GLN A 154 -0.30 10.85 -16.35
CA GLN A 154 -0.87 10.60 -17.66
C GLN A 154 -0.06 9.58 -18.45
N GLN A 155 1.27 9.73 -18.49
CA GLN A 155 2.16 8.75 -19.11
C GLN A 155 2.06 7.39 -18.44
N TYR A 156 2.00 7.36 -17.10
CA TYR A 156 1.83 6.13 -16.35
C TYR A 156 0.54 5.40 -16.75
N ARG A 157 -0.60 6.12 -16.83
CA ARG A 157 -1.89 5.55 -17.26
C ARG A 157 -1.87 5.07 -18.71
N LYS A 158 -1.19 5.78 -19.61
CA LYS A 158 -1.09 5.39 -21.03
C LYS A 158 -0.27 4.12 -21.25
N ASN A 159 0.63 3.82 -20.34
CA ASN A 159 1.55 2.67 -20.42
C ASN A 159 1.03 1.44 -19.63
N LEU A 160 -0.22 1.45 -19.19
CA LEU A 160 -0.91 0.32 -18.56
C LEU A 160 -1.57 -0.58 -19.58
#